data_b3ce7cded0dd75bc6b57240796fb73d4
#
_entry.id   b3ce7cded0dd75bc6b57240796fb73d4
#
_cell.length_a   1.000
_cell.length_b   1.000
_cell.length_c   1.000
_cell.angle_alpha   90.00
_cell.angle_beta   90.00
_cell.angle_gamma   90.00
#
_symmetry.space_group_name_H-M   'P 1'
#
loop_
_entity.id
_entity.type
_entity.pdbx_description
1 polymer ?
#
loop_
_entity_poly.entity_id
_entity_poly.type
_entity_poly.pdbx_seq_one_letter_code
_entity_poly.pdbx_strand_id
1 'polypeptide(L)'
;MNNNDFYTFSEYMKKNENTLTASMQDYLEMIYRLSINYGFTRIHELSQALNVQPPSATRMVQRLAELKLINYEKYGVIMLQENGKKLGEALLKRHNDIEIFLKAMGVSETSILAETEKIEHTISHQTMQCFGQFVSFMDENLEFQKSFLNYRKFKKNL
;
A
#
# COMPACT_ATOMS: atom_id res chain seq x y z
N MET A 1 12.19 7.88 -29.90
CA MET A 1 13.04 7.93 -28.70
C MET A 1 13.17 6.50 -28.21
N ASN A 2 14.38 5.94 -28.22
CA ASN A 2 14.63 4.58 -27.74
C ASN A 2 14.39 4.50 -26.24
N ASN A 3 13.39 3.75 -25.84
CA ASN A 3 12.92 3.57 -24.45
C ASN A 3 13.78 2.58 -23.64
N ASN A 4 15.08 2.47 -23.95
CA ASN A 4 15.97 1.45 -23.38
C ASN A 4 17.11 2.05 -22.54
N ASP A 5 16.99 3.29 -22.09
CA ASP A 5 17.97 3.86 -21.18
C ASP A 5 17.79 3.28 -19.78
N PHE A 6 18.82 2.60 -19.29
CA PHE A 6 18.85 2.10 -17.92
C PHE A 6 19.17 3.25 -16.97
N TYR A 7 18.29 3.46 -15.99
CA TYR A 7 18.49 4.45 -14.93
C TYR A 7 18.70 3.75 -13.59
N THR A 8 19.32 4.44 -12.65
CA THR A 8 19.38 3.96 -11.27
C THR A 8 17.98 3.96 -10.64
N PHE A 9 17.74 3.12 -9.63
CA PHE A 9 16.48 3.10 -8.89
C PHE A 9 16.06 4.49 -8.40
N SER A 10 17.02 5.27 -7.87
CA SER A 10 16.79 6.64 -7.43
C SER A 10 16.26 7.55 -8.55
N GLU A 11 16.76 7.40 -9.79
CA GLU A 11 16.29 8.18 -10.94
C GLU A 11 14.88 7.77 -11.39
N TYR A 12 14.55 6.48 -11.34
CA TYR A 12 13.18 6.03 -11.59
C TYR A 12 12.21 6.61 -10.57
N MET A 13 12.59 6.68 -9.29
CA MET A 13 11.75 7.24 -8.24
C MET A 13 11.55 8.75 -8.35
N LYS A 14 12.57 9.51 -8.79
CA LYS A 14 12.46 10.97 -9.00
C LYS A 14 11.48 11.38 -10.10
N LYS A 15 11.26 10.54 -11.11
CA LYS A 15 10.27 10.81 -12.18
C LYS A 15 8.83 10.89 -11.69
N ASN A 16 8.57 10.53 -10.43
CA ASN A 16 7.25 10.57 -9.79
C ASN A 16 7.10 11.74 -8.79
N GLU A 17 7.85 12.83 -8.93
CA GLU A 17 7.91 13.95 -7.97
C GLU A 17 6.56 14.67 -7.71
N ASN A 18 5.52 14.45 -8.52
CA ASN A 18 4.17 15.00 -8.29
C ASN A 18 3.28 14.06 -7.45
N THR A 19 3.78 12.95 -6.97
CA THR A 19 3.03 11.98 -6.15
C THR A 19 3.43 12.10 -4.68
N LEU A 20 2.53 11.68 -3.79
CA LEU A 20 2.84 11.55 -2.37
C LEU A 20 4.08 10.65 -2.19
N THR A 21 4.96 11.02 -1.28
CA THR A 21 6.07 10.13 -0.90
C THR A 21 5.51 8.84 -0.30
N ALA A 22 6.28 7.74 -0.35
CA ALA A 22 5.90 6.46 0.27
C ALA A 22 5.38 6.66 1.71
N SER A 23 6.14 7.35 2.55
CA SER A 23 5.73 7.64 3.93
C SER A 23 4.42 8.44 4.04
N MET A 24 4.12 9.35 3.09
CA MET A 24 2.83 10.06 3.09
C MET A 24 1.69 9.12 2.69
N GLN A 25 1.95 8.16 1.81
CA GLN A 25 0.99 7.13 1.43
C GLN A 25 0.66 6.22 2.62
N ASP A 26 1.67 5.74 3.37
CA ASP A 26 1.50 4.93 4.58
C ASP A 26 0.62 5.65 5.61
N TYR A 27 0.91 6.92 5.86
CA TYR A 27 0.12 7.72 6.80
C TYR A 27 -1.31 7.93 6.35
N LEU A 28 -1.54 8.24 5.06
CA LEU A 28 -2.88 8.46 4.53
C LEU A 28 -3.70 7.16 4.54
N GLU A 29 -3.09 6.05 4.18
CA GLU A 29 -3.71 4.73 4.24
C GLU A 29 -4.10 4.35 5.67
N MET A 30 -3.18 4.53 6.65
CA MET A 30 -3.47 4.23 8.04
C MET A 30 -4.56 5.15 8.61
N ILE A 31 -4.56 6.45 8.27
CA ILE A 31 -5.65 7.37 8.63
C ILE A 31 -6.98 6.86 8.05
N TYR A 32 -6.99 6.39 6.81
CA TYR A 32 -8.18 5.81 6.19
C TYR A 32 -8.66 4.58 6.96
N ARG A 33 -7.77 3.61 7.23
CA ARG A 33 -8.09 2.37 7.99
C ARG A 33 -8.71 2.69 9.36
N LEU A 34 -8.10 3.59 10.12
CA LEU A 34 -8.56 3.96 11.45
C LEU A 34 -9.87 4.76 11.44
N SER A 35 -10.15 5.47 10.34
CA SER A 35 -11.35 6.32 10.21
C SER A 35 -12.58 5.57 9.69
N ILE A 36 -12.47 4.33 9.22
CA ILE A 36 -13.57 3.58 8.58
C ILE A 36 -14.83 3.54 9.47
N ASN A 37 -14.67 3.29 10.76
CA ASN A 37 -15.79 3.06 11.66
C ASN A 37 -16.40 4.34 12.23
N TYR A 38 -15.57 5.36 12.50
CA TYR A 38 -15.98 6.55 13.26
C TYR A 38 -15.89 7.84 12.43
N GLY A 39 -15.38 7.80 11.22
CA GLY A 39 -15.19 8.97 10.37
C GLY A 39 -13.98 9.83 10.73
N PHE A 40 -13.26 9.51 11.79
CA PHE A 40 -12.06 10.23 12.24
C PHE A 40 -11.09 9.30 12.95
N THR A 41 -9.86 9.77 13.14
CA THR A 41 -8.88 9.17 14.05
C THR A 41 -8.14 10.27 14.83
N ARG A 42 -7.19 9.88 15.68
CA ARG A 42 -6.39 10.81 16.50
C ARG A 42 -4.91 10.55 16.34
N ILE A 43 -4.10 11.60 16.60
CA ILE A 43 -2.62 11.50 16.54
C ILE A 43 -2.09 10.32 17.37
N HIS A 44 -2.65 10.08 18.56
CA HIS A 44 -2.21 8.99 19.43
C HIS A 44 -2.45 7.63 18.78
N GLU A 45 -3.66 7.38 18.27
CA GLU A 45 -4.03 6.14 17.59
C GLU A 45 -3.14 5.91 16.34
N LEU A 46 -2.98 6.96 15.52
CA LEU A 46 -2.15 6.93 14.33
C LEU A 46 -0.69 6.62 14.65
N SER A 47 -0.13 7.28 15.67
CA SER A 47 1.28 7.07 16.06
C SER A 47 1.52 5.66 16.61
N GLN A 48 0.56 5.10 17.35
CA GLN A 48 0.61 3.72 17.82
C GLN A 48 0.52 2.73 16.65
N ALA A 49 -0.44 2.92 15.74
CA ALA A 49 -0.65 2.02 14.60
C ALA A 49 0.56 1.97 13.66
N LEU A 50 1.24 3.11 13.46
CA LEU A 50 2.46 3.22 12.62
C LEU A 50 3.76 2.97 13.39
N ASN A 51 3.70 2.71 14.70
CA ASN A 51 4.86 2.56 15.56
C ASN A 51 5.87 3.73 15.46
N VAL A 52 5.35 4.97 15.48
CA VAL A 52 6.15 6.20 15.39
C VAL A 52 5.92 7.11 16.59
N GLN A 53 6.83 8.05 16.80
CA GLN A 53 6.66 9.05 17.87
C GLN A 53 5.58 10.09 17.50
N PRO A 54 4.71 10.53 18.44
CA PRO A 54 3.63 11.49 18.17
C PRO A 54 4.08 12.78 17.49
N PRO A 55 5.25 13.39 17.80
CA PRO A 55 5.73 14.58 17.08
C PRO A 55 6.00 14.31 15.59
N SER A 56 6.45 13.10 15.22
CA SER A 56 6.64 12.72 13.82
C SER A 56 5.29 12.57 13.12
N ALA A 57 4.32 11.91 13.77
CA ALA A 57 2.97 11.79 13.25
C ALA A 57 2.33 13.17 13.03
N THR A 58 2.45 14.07 13.99
CA THR A 58 1.93 15.44 13.89
C THR A 58 2.49 16.19 12.67
N ARG A 59 3.80 16.13 12.44
CA ARG A 59 4.43 16.77 11.26
C ARG A 59 3.90 16.22 9.94
N MET A 60 3.74 14.90 9.84
CA MET A 60 3.22 14.28 8.62
C MET A 60 1.75 14.62 8.39
N VAL A 61 0.93 14.60 9.45
CA VAL A 61 -0.47 15.02 9.41
C VAL A 61 -0.61 16.47 8.96
N GLN A 62 0.23 17.39 9.45
CA GLN A 62 0.25 18.78 8.99
C GLN A 62 0.53 18.88 7.48
N ARG A 63 1.51 18.12 6.98
CA ARG A 63 1.80 18.09 5.53
C ARG A 63 0.64 17.53 4.70
N LEU A 64 -0.06 16.49 5.16
CA LEU A 64 -1.24 15.96 4.50
C LEU A 64 -2.41 16.97 4.51
N ALA A 65 -2.53 17.77 5.58
CA ALA A 65 -3.52 18.83 5.68
C ALA A 65 -3.21 19.99 4.71
N GLU A 66 -1.94 20.39 4.54
CA GLU A 66 -1.50 21.37 3.54
C GLU A 66 -1.87 20.93 2.11
N LEU A 67 -1.84 19.63 1.83
CA LEU A 67 -2.27 19.03 0.56
C LEU A 67 -3.80 18.89 0.43
N LYS A 68 -4.55 19.35 1.42
CA LYS A 68 -6.02 19.25 1.45
C LYS A 68 -6.56 17.82 1.32
N LEU A 69 -5.83 16.85 1.88
CA LEU A 69 -6.25 15.45 1.95
C LEU A 69 -6.98 15.14 3.24
N ILE A 70 -6.67 15.88 4.29
CA ILE A 70 -7.27 15.75 5.62
C ILE A 70 -7.56 17.13 6.22
N ASN A 71 -8.48 17.16 7.19
CA ASN A 71 -8.62 18.24 8.15
C ASN A 71 -7.96 17.81 9.47
N TYR A 72 -7.14 18.69 10.01
CA TYR A 72 -6.48 18.47 11.28
C TYR A 72 -6.93 19.55 12.28
N GLU A 73 -7.66 19.14 13.28
CA GLU A 73 -8.30 20.04 14.24
C GLU A 73 -7.61 20.05 15.60
N LYS A 74 -8.06 20.98 16.46
CA LYS A 74 -7.64 21.01 17.86
C LYS A 74 -7.87 19.65 18.52
N TYR A 75 -7.01 19.34 19.50
CA TYR A 75 -7.02 18.06 20.24
C TYR A 75 -6.64 16.82 19.42
N GLY A 76 -5.96 17.02 18.30
CA GLY A 76 -5.38 15.94 17.53
C GLY A 76 -6.38 15.10 16.73
N VAL A 77 -7.57 15.65 16.45
CA VAL A 77 -8.58 14.98 15.61
C VAL A 77 -8.21 15.14 14.15
N ILE A 78 -8.24 14.04 13.41
CA ILE A 78 -7.91 13.93 12.00
C ILE A 78 -9.13 13.39 11.26
N MET A 79 -9.61 14.14 10.27
CA MET A 79 -10.72 13.74 9.40
C MET A 79 -10.28 13.78 7.96
N LEU A 80 -10.62 12.75 7.17
CA LEU A 80 -10.35 12.71 5.75
C LEU A 80 -11.23 13.72 5.00
N GLN A 81 -10.64 14.49 4.08
CA GLN A 81 -11.37 15.20 3.05
C GLN A 81 -11.75 14.23 1.91
N GLU A 82 -12.64 14.61 1.02
CA GLU A 82 -13.15 13.74 -0.05
C GLU A 82 -12.03 13.13 -0.91
N ASN A 83 -11.03 13.95 -1.32
CA ASN A 83 -9.88 13.46 -2.08
C ASN A 83 -8.98 12.54 -1.25
N GLY A 84 -8.80 12.85 0.04
CA GLY A 84 -8.04 12.01 0.96
C GLY A 84 -8.70 10.66 1.18
N LYS A 85 -10.04 10.63 1.28
CA LYS A 85 -10.81 9.40 1.40
C LYS A 85 -10.65 8.50 0.16
N LYS A 86 -10.85 9.06 -1.04
CA LYS A 86 -10.68 8.32 -2.30
C LYS A 86 -9.27 7.77 -2.45
N LEU A 87 -8.27 8.57 -2.13
CA LEU A 87 -6.87 8.16 -2.24
C LEU A 87 -6.50 7.11 -1.18
N GLY A 88 -6.93 7.29 0.08
CA GLY A 88 -6.72 6.31 1.15
C GLY A 88 -7.37 4.95 0.87
N GLU A 89 -8.59 4.98 0.31
CA GLU A 89 -9.28 3.77 -0.15
C GLU A 89 -8.50 3.05 -1.27
N ALA A 90 -7.99 3.81 -2.25
CA ALA A 90 -7.20 3.25 -3.33
C ALA A 90 -5.86 2.66 -2.85
N LEU A 91 -5.21 3.31 -1.86
CA LEU A 91 -3.98 2.80 -1.24
C LEU A 91 -4.25 1.49 -0.48
N LEU A 92 -5.29 1.45 0.35
CA LEU A 92 -5.68 0.23 1.07
C LEU A 92 -6.04 -0.91 0.10
N LYS A 93 -6.78 -0.60 -0.97
CA LYS A 93 -7.08 -1.61 -2.00
C LYS A 93 -5.81 -2.16 -2.63
N ARG A 94 -4.87 -1.29 -2.99
CA ARG A 94 -3.57 -1.67 -3.56
C ARG A 94 -2.78 -2.58 -2.63
N HIS A 95 -2.69 -2.23 -1.33
CA HIS A 95 -2.06 -3.05 -0.30
C HIS A 95 -2.67 -4.46 -0.27
N ASN A 96 -3.99 -4.56 -0.16
CA ASN A 96 -4.72 -5.82 -0.12
C ASN A 96 -4.52 -6.65 -1.41
N ASP A 97 -4.55 -6.02 -2.58
CA ASP A 97 -4.35 -6.69 -3.87
C ASP A 97 -2.95 -7.33 -3.96
N ILE A 98 -1.91 -6.66 -3.41
CA ILE A 98 -0.55 -7.21 -3.36
C ILE A 98 -0.47 -8.38 -2.38
N GLU A 99 -1.05 -8.27 -1.18
CA GLU A 99 -1.11 -9.38 -0.22
C GLU A 99 -1.76 -10.62 -0.83
N ILE A 100 -2.92 -10.44 -1.48
CA ILE A 100 -3.64 -11.53 -2.15
C ILE A 100 -2.76 -12.16 -3.24
N PHE A 101 -2.10 -11.35 -4.07
CA PHE A 101 -1.19 -11.84 -5.10
C PHE A 101 -0.02 -12.64 -4.51
N LEU A 102 0.65 -12.11 -3.49
CA LEU A 102 1.77 -12.79 -2.84
C LEU A 102 1.34 -14.11 -2.19
N LYS A 103 0.15 -14.13 -1.59
CA LYS A 103 -0.47 -15.33 -1.03
C LYS A 103 -0.77 -16.38 -2.11
N ALA A 104 -1.37 -15.96 -3.22
CA ALA A 104 -1.64 -16.84 -4.37
C ALA A 104 -0.35 -17.43 -4.96
N MET A 105 0.74 -16.65 -4.97
CA MET A 105 2.07 -17.11 -5.35
C MET A 105 2.72 -18.02 -4.31
N GLY A 106 2.11 -18.17 -3.12
CA GLY A 106 2.57 -19.03 -2.02
C GLY A 106 3.78 -18.45 -1.27
N VAL A 107 3.88 -17.15 -1.14
CA VAL A 107 4.77 -16.49 -0.17
C VAL A 107 4.30 -16.87 1.23
N SER A 108 5.24 -17.04 2.19
CA SER A 108 4.88 -17.43 3.56
C SER A 108 4.09 -16.31 4.25
N GLU A 109 3.08 -16.66 5.04
CA GLU A 109 2.28 -15.71 5.82
C GLU A 109 3.16 -14.78 6.69
N THR A 110 4.29 -15.27 7.20
CA THR A 110 5.23 -14.48 8.01
C THR A 110 5.99 -13.41 7.23
N SER A 111 6.02 -13.51 5.89
CA SER A 111 6.75 -12.58 5.02
C SER A 111 5.82 -11.65 4.23
N ILE A 112 4.54 -11.99 4.09
CA ILE A 112 3.61 -11.29 3.19
C ILE A 112 3.58 -9.80 3.51
N LEU A 113 3.30 -9.42 4.76
CA LEU A 113 3.21 -8.00 5.15
C LEU A 113 4.50 -7.24 4.81
N ALA A 114 5.66 -7.77 5.20
CA ALA A 114 6.93 -7.09 4.97
C ALA A 114 7.28 -6.96 3.48
N GLU A 115 6.89 -7.92 2.65
CA GLU A 115 7.09 -7.84 1.19
C GLU A 115 6.08 -6.90 0.53
N THR A 116 4.82 -6.88 1.00
CA THR A 116 3.80 -5.93 0.54
C THR A 116 4.26 -4.49 0.74
N GLU A 117 4.68 -4.13 1.96
CA GLU A 117 5.19 -2.79 2.30
C GLU A 117 6.36 -2.34 1.41
N LYS A 118 7.23 -3.26 0.99
CA LYS A 118 8.34 -2.94 0.08
C LYS A 118 7.89 -2.73 -1.36
N ILE A 119 6.91 -3.49 -1.81
CA ILE A 119 6.48 -3.54 -3.21
C ILE A 119 5.52 -2.39 -3.52
N GLU A 120 4.58 -2.09 -2.66
CA GLU A 120 3.42 -1.25 -2.96
C GLU A 120 3.77 0.18 -3.41
N HIS A 121 4.88 0.73 -2.94
CA HIS A 121 5.31 2.08 -3.31
C HIS A 121 6.18 2.15 -4.57
N THR A 122 6.58 1.01 -5.12
CA THR A 122 7.59 0.96 -6.18
C THR A 122 7.06 0.47 -7.52
N ILE A 123 5.94 -0.24 -7.53
CA ILE A 123 5.37 -0.79 -8.76
C ILE A 123 4.37 0.16 -9.43
N SER A 124 4.31 0.10 -10.77
CA SER A 124 3.40 0.91 -11.56
C SER A 124 1.95 0.45 -11.45
N HIS A 125 1.02 1.34 -11.82
CA HIS A 125 -0.41 1.00 -11.94
C HIS A 125 -0.63 -0.16 -12.92
N GLN A 126 0.11 -0.21 -14.04
CA GLN A 126 0.04 -1.31 -15.01
C GLN A 126 0.42 -2.65 -14.39
N THR A 127 1.50 -2.69 -13.60
CA THR A 127 1.91 -3.91 -12.88
C THR A 127 0.83 -4.35 -11.89
N MET A 128 0.21 -3.40 -11.17
CA MET A 128 -0.91 -3.70 -10.27
C MET A 128 -2.10 -4.32 -11.00
N GLN A 129 -2.46 -3.81 -12.17
CA GLN A 129 -3.51 -4.41 -12.99
C GLN A 129 -3.19 -5.85 -13.39
N CYS A 130 -1.92 -6.13 -13.75
CA CYS A 130 -1.49 -7.49 -14.07
C CYS A 130 -1.59 -8.42 -12.84
N PHE A 131 -1.26 -7.94 -11.64
CA PHE A 131 -1.42 -8.73 -10.41
C PHE A 131 -2.88 -9.07 -10.17
N GLY A 132 -3.79 -8.08 -10.28
CA GLY A 132 -5.22 -8.30 -10.12
C GLY A 132 -5.78 -9.28 -11.16
N GLN A 133 -5.38 -9.17 -12.43
CA GLN A 133 -5.79 -10.11 -13.48
C GLN A 133 -5.31 -11.54 -13.21
N PHE A 134 -4.07 -11.68 -12.72
CA PHE A 134 -3.54 -12.99 -12.35
C PHE A 134 -4.30 -13.61 -11.17
N VAL A 135 -4.61 -12.83 -10.14
CA VAL A 135 -5.39 -13.29 -8.99
C VAL A 135 -6.78 -13.74 -9.45
N SER A 136 -7.48 -12.94 -10.26
CA SER A 136 -8.79 -13.31 -10.81
C SER A 136 -8.72 -14.61 -11.62
N PHE A 137 -7.70 -14.77 -12.46
CA PHE A 137 -7.48 -16.00 -13.20
C PHE A 137 -7.29 -17.22 -12.27
N MET A 138 -6.52 -17.07 -11.19
CA MET A 138 -6.29 -18.14 -10.21
C MET A 138 -7.57 -18.53 -9.48
N ASP A 139 -8.41 -17.54 -9.12
CA ASP A 139 -9.67 -17.78 -8.42
C ASP A 139 -10.72 -18.47 -9.33
N GLU A 140 -10.73 -18.13 -10.62
CA GLU A 140 -11.60 -18.74 -11.61
C GLU A 140 -11.13 -20.13 -12.05
N ASN A 141 -9.85 -20.48 -11.80
CA ASN A 141 -9.22 -21.72 -12.27
C ASN A 141 -8.59 -22.51 -11.10
N LEU A 142 -9.44 -23.05 -10.22
CA LEU A 142 -9.00 -23.77 -9.00
C LEU A 142 -8.08 -24.98 -9.29
N GLU A 143 -8.27 -25.65 -10.41
CA GLU A 143 -7.39 -26.76 -10.82
C GLU A 143 -5.96 -26.27 -11.14
N PHE A 144 -5.86 -25.11 -11.81
CA PHE A 144 -4.58 -24.48 -12.08
C PHE A 144 -3.90 -24.06 -10.77
N GLN A 145 -4.63 -23.43 -9.87
CA GLN A 145 -4.14 -23.03 -8.55
C GLN A 145 -3.57 -24.23 -7.78
N LYS A 146 -4.33 -25.32 -7.70
CA LYS A 146 -3.88 -26.59 -7.05
C LYS A 146 -2.61 -27.14 -7.70
N SER A 147 -2.58 -27.18 -9.03
CA SER A 147 -1.43 -27.67 -9.80
C SER A 147 -0.18 -26.84 -9.52
N PHE A 148 -0.30 -25.52 -9.51
CA PHE A 148 0.79 -24.61 -9.19
C PHE A 148 1.31 -24.79 -7.76
N LEU A 149 0.43 -24.89 -6.77
CA LEU A 149 0.83 -25.11 -5.37
C LEU A 149 1.51 -26.46 -5.15
N ASN A 150 1.04 -27.51 -5.85
CA ASN A 150 1.68 -28.84 -5.81
C ASN A 150 3.07 -28.81 -6.46
N TYR A 151 3.23 -28.14 -7.60
CA TYR A 151 4.53 -27.95 -8.24
C TYR A 151 5.51 -27.27 -7.31
N ARG A 152 5.10 -26.22 -6.59
CA ARG A 152 5.92 -25.51 -5.62
C ARG A 152 6.37 -26.40 -4.44
N LYS A 153 5.43 -27.21 -3.89
CA LYS A 153 5.76 -28.15 -2.81
C LYS A 153 6.80 -29.16 -3.25
N PHE A 154 6.67 -29.70 -4.45
CA PHE A 154 7.64 -30.64 -5.01
C PHE A 154 9.04 -30.03 -5.15
N LYS A 155 9.11 -28.78 -5.65
CA LYS A 155 10.40 -28.05 -5.81
C LYS A 155 11.07 -27.66 -4.48
N LYS A 156 10.32 -27.50 -3.40
CA LYS A 156 10.89 -27.21 -2.07
C LYS A 156 11.54 -28.44 -1.41
N ASN A 157 11.19 -29.64 -1.86
CA ASN A 157 11.70 -30.91 -1.32
C ASN A 157 12.87 -31.49 -2.16
N LEU A 158 13.34 -30.78 -3.19
CA LEU A 158 14.54 -31.04 -3.98
C LEU A 158 15.67 -30.10 -3.57
#